data_96d107852e7d5b69dfd4511c72dc974e
#
_entry.id   96d107852e7d5b69dfd4511c72dc974e
#
_cell.length_a   1.000
_cell.length_b   1.000
_cell.length_c   1.000
_cell.angle_alpha   90.00
_cell.angle_beta   90.00
_cell.angle_gamma   90.00
#
_symmetry.space_group_name_H-M   'P 1'
#
loop_
_entity.id
_entity.type
_entity.pdbx_description
1 polymer ?
#
loop_
_entity_poly.entity_id
_entity_poly.type
_entity_poly.pdbx_seq_one_letter_code
_entity_poly.pdbx_strand_id
1 'polypeptide(L)'
;MLLSVIPHIILAASSGVGAGLGIGIGGGLGAVGAGVGIGIIFGKVIEAVTRQPEMRDEITSIQWLGFALTEAIVFYAFVFGLIAFFLS
;
A
#
# COMPACT_ATOMS: atom_id res chain seq x y z
N MET A 1 -12.50 -31.16 -18.17
CA MET A 1 -11.67 -30.45 -17.21
C MET A 1 -12.06 -28.99 -17.06
N LEU A 2 -12.07 -28.23 -18.17
CA LEU A 2 -12.53 -26.85 -18.13
C LEU A 2 -13.97 -26.70 -17.61
N LEU A 3 -14.86 -27.59 -18.04
CA LEU A 3 -16.25 -27.54 -17.58
C LEU A 3 -16.41 -27.82 -16.08
N SER A 4 -15.44 -28.47 -15.45
CA SER A 4 -15.45 -28.70 -14.01
C SER A 4 -14.80 -27.57 -13.24
N VAL A 5 -13.92 -26.78 -13.89
CA VAL A 5 -13.19 -25.67 -13.27
C VAL A 5 -14.02 -24.38 -13.26
N ILE A 6 -14.75 -24.13 -14.37
CA ILE A 6 -15.52 -22.88 -14.52
C ILE A 6 -16.53 -22.67 -13.37
N PRO A 7 -17.36 -23.68 -12.97
CA PRO A 7 -18.26 -23.49 -11.83
C PRO A 7 -17.55 -23.18 -10.54
N HIS A 8 -16.36 -23.76 -10.32
CA HIS A 8 -15.58 -23.47 -9.12
C HIS A 8 -15.06 -22.05 -9.10
N ILE A 9 -14.65 -21.53 -10.26
CA ILE A 9 -14.20 -20.14 -10.39
C ILE A 9 -15.37 -19.18 -10.11
N ILE A 10 -16.53 -19.45 -10.69
CA ILE A 10 -17.72 -18.65 -10.47
C ILE A 10 -18.13 -18.67 -9.00
N LEU A 11 -18.11 -19.84 -8.39
CA LEU A 11 -18.45 -19.99 -6.99
C LEU A 11 -17.49 -19.25 -6.08
N ALA A 12 -16.19 -19.35 -6.35
CA ALA A 12 -15.17 -18.63 -5.60
C ALA A 12 -15.37 -17.12 -5.69
N ALA A 13 -15.64 -16.60 -6.89
CA ALA A 13 -15.89 -15.18 -7.10
C ALA A 13 -17.15 -14.71 -6.38
N SER A 14 -18.20 -15.52 -6.36
CA SER A 14 -19.48 -15.16 -5.75
C SER A 14 -19.56 -15.46 -4.26
N SER A 15 -18.65 -16.26 -3.71
CA SER A 15 -18.66 -16.67 -2.29
C SER A 15 -17.87 -15.75 -1.37
N GLY A 16 -17.26 -14.68 -1.90
CA GLY A 16 -16.47 -13.75 -1.10
C GLY A 16 -14.98 -14.07 -1.04
N VAL A 17 -14.53 -15.21 -1.58
CA VAL A 17 -13.10 -15.56 -1.63
C VAL A 17 -12.35 -14.54 -2.50
N GLY A 18 -12.90 -14.21 -3.66
CA GLY A 18 -12.32 -13.20 -4.53
C GLY A 18 -12.27 -11.83 -3.87
N ALA A 19 -13.32 -11.46 -3.15
CA ALA A 19 -13.38 -10.20 -2.42
C ALA A 19 -12.31 -10.14 -1.32
N GLY A 20 -12.18 -11.23 -0.55
CA GLY A 20 -11.16 -11.31 0.49
C GLY A 20 -9.75 -11.23 -0.05
N LEU A 21 -9.47 -11.93 -1.16
CA LEU A 21 -8.17 -11.87 -1.81
C LEU A 21 -7.90 -10.46 -2.36
N GLY A 22 -8.91 -9.83 -2.95
CA GLY A 22 -8.77 -8.49 -3.51
C GLY A 22 -8.35 -7.46 -2.46
N ILE A 23 -9.06 -7.42 -1.33
CA ILE A 23 -8.72 -6.48 -0.26
C ILE A 23 -7.40 -6.84 0.40
N GLY A 24 -7.14 -8.14 0.60
CA GLY A 24 -5.92 -8.58 1.24
C GLY A 24 -4.69 -8.27 0.40
N ILE A 25 -4.71 -8.61 -0.88
CA ILE A 25 -3.59 -8.35 -1.78
C ILE A 25 -3.43 -6.85 -2.03
N GLY A 26 -4.53 -6.16 -2.32
CA GLY A 26 -4.48 -4.72 -2.58
C GLY A 26 -3.97 -3.94 -1.38
N GLY A 27 -4.55 -4.17 -0.21
CA GLY A 27 -4.12 -3.52 1.03
C GLY A 27 -2.72 -3.94 1.44
N GLY A 28 -2.41 -5.22 1.31
CA GLY A 28 -1.11 -5.76 1.68
C GLY A 28 0.02 -5.21 0.82
N LEU A 29 -0.15 -5.20 -0.50
CA LEU A 29 0.86 -4.63 -1.40
C LEU A 29 1.00 -3.14 -1.22
N GLY A 30 -0.10 -2.43 -0.95
CA GLY A 30 -0.04 -1.02 -0.61
C GLY A 30 0.77 -0.78 0.65
N ALA A 31 0.55 -1.60 1.68
CA ALA A 31 1.30 -1.51 2.93
C ALA A 31 2.79 -1.79 2.72
N VAL A 32 3.14 -2.78 1.90
CA VAL A 32 4.54 -3.06 1.56
C VAL A 32 5.15 -1.87 0.86
N GLY A 33 4.46 -1.31 -0.13
CA GLY A 33 4.94 -0.14 -0.87
C GLY A 33 5.16 1.07 0.03
N ALA A 34 4.19 1.37 0.89
CA ALA A 34 4.31 2.47 1.85
C ALA A 34 5.44 2.23 2.84
N GLY A 35 5.57 0.99 3.34
CA GLY A 35 6.65 0.65 4.27
C GLY A 35 8.03 0.86 3.66
N VAL A 36 8.21 0.38 2.42
CA VAL A 36 9.47 0.58 1.70
C VAL A 36 9.72 2.08 1.48
N GLY A 37 8.70 2.82 1.00
CA GLY A 37 8.82 4.25 0.74
C GLY A 37 9.18 5.04 1.98
N ILE A 38 8.50 4.77 3.11
CA ILE A 38 8.79 5.43 4.38
C ILE A 38 10.20 5.11 4.84
N GLY A 39 10.61 3.84 4.74
CA GLY A 39 11.96 3.44 5.10
C GLY A 39 13.03 4.18 4.30
N ILE A 40 12.81 4.36 3.00
CA ILE A 40 13.73 5.12 2.15
C ILE A 40 13.77 6.58 2.58
N ILE A 41 12.61 7.20 2.84
CA ILE A 41 12.52 8.59 3.27
C ILE A 41 13.31 8.81 4.56
N PHE A 42 13.04 8.01 5.60
CA PHE A 42 13.70 8.16 6.88
C PHE A 42 15.19 7.85 6.79
N GLY A 43 15.58 6.82 6.02
CA GLY A 43 16.98 6.51 5.79
C GLY A 43 17.72 7.66 5.13
N LYS A 44 17.13 8.26 4.11
CA LYS A 44 17.73 9.40 3.42
C LYS A 44 17.78 10.66 4.29
N VAL A 45 16.77 10.87 5.14
CA VAL A 45 16.77 11.99 6.08
C VAL A 45 17.90 11.85 7.09
N ILE A 46 18.08 10.67 7.66
CA ILE A 46 19.18 10.42 8.60
C ILE A 46 20.52 10.71 7.93
N GLU A 47 20.71 10.21 6.72
CA GLU A 47 21.93 10.45 5.96
C GLU A 47 22.16 11.94 5.68
N ALA A 48 21.11 12.64 5.24
CA ALA A 48 21.19 14.06 4.89
C ALA A 48 21.48 14.93 6.12
N VAL A 49 20.82 14.67 7.24
CA VAL A 49 21.06 15.43 8.48
C VAL A 49 22.46 15.18 9.02
N THR A 50 22.97 13.97 8.87
CA THR A 50 24.33 13.64 9.28
C THR A 50 25.36 14.43 8.50
N ARG A 51 25.10 14.66 7.20
CA ARG A 51 26.01 15.41 6.34
C ARG A 51 25.85 16.93 6.47
N GLN A 52 24.63 17.40 6.69
CA GLN A 52 24.30 18.82 6.77
C GLN A 52 23.40 19.11 7.95
N PRO A 53 23.93 19.09 9.17
CA PRO A 53 23.12 19.31 10.38
C PRO A 53 22.39 20.65 10.43
N GLU A 54 22.95 21.67 9.77
CA GLU A 54 22.33 23.01 9.73
C GLU A 54 21.06 23.06 8.90
N MET A 55 20.81 22.06 8.05
CA MET A 55 19.62 21.96 7.22
C MET A 55 18.53 21.11 7.86
N ARG A 56 18.69 20.73 9.11
CA ARG A 56 17.81 19.77 9.79
C ARG A 56 16.34 20.15 9.72
N ASP A 57 16.02 21.42 9.96
CA ASP A 57 14.62 21.85 9.99
C ASP A 57 13.96 21.76 8.63
N GLU A 58 14.65 22.16 7.57
CA GLU A 58 14.14 22.05 6.21
C GLU A 58 13.99 20.60 5.79
N ILE A 59 14.98 19.77 6.08
CA ILE A 59 14.96 18.34 5.74
C ILE A 59 13.80 17.64 6.47
N THR A 60 13.59 17.97 7.74
CA THR A 60 12.51 17.38 8.52
C THR A 60 11.14 17.77 7.98
N SER A 61 10.98 19.01 7.52
CA SER A 61 9.72 19.46 6.90
C SER A 61 9.42 18.65 5.64
N ILE A 62 10.42 18.44 4.78
CA ILE A 62 10.26 17.64 3.57
C ILE A 62 9.98 16.18 3.91
N GLN A 63 10.61 15.66 4.94
CA GLN A 63 10.37 14.31 5.45
C GLN A 63 8.90 14.09 5.77
N TRP A 64 8.28 14.99 6.50
CA TRP A 64 6.89 14.85 6.89
C TRP A 64 5.94 14.97 5.70
N LEU A 65 6.27 15.82 4.74
CA LEU A 65 5.50 15.89 3.49
C LEU A 65 5.57 14.57 2.73
N GLY A 66 6.77 14.01 2.58
CA GLY A 66 6.95 12.72 1.91
C GLY A 66 6.27 11.58 2.65
N PHE A 67 6.33 11.58 3.98
CA PHE A 67 5.62 10.61 4.80
C PHE A 67 4.11 10.66 4.56
N ALA A 68 3.53 11.86 4.56
CA ALA A 68 2.09 12.01 4.36
C ALA A 68 1.66 11.54 2.97
N LEU A 69 2.43 11.85 1.93
CA LEU A 69 2.13 11.39 0.58
C LEU A 69 2.25 9.88 0.44
N THR A 70 3.22 9.27 1.11
CA THR A 70 3.40 7.81 1.09
C THR A 70 2.26 7.12 1.81
N GLU A 71 1.83 7.65 2.95
CA GLU A 71 0.67 7.13 3.68
C GLU A 71 -0.60 7.23 2.84
N ALA A 72 -0.75 8.30 2.06
CA ALA A 72 -1.90 8.44 1.17
C ALA A 72 -1.97 7.31 0.16
N ILE A 73 -0.85 6.84 -0.35
CA ILE A 73 -0.81 5.74 -1.31
C ILE A 73 -1.36 4.45 -0.70
N VAL A 74 -0.96 4.10 0.51
CA VAL A 74 -1.47 2.89 1.16
C VAL A 74 -2.95 3.03 1.48
N PHE A 75 -3.38 4.23 1.83
CA PHE A 75 -4.79 4.49 2.08
C PHE A 75 -5.62 4.29 0.81
N TYR A 76 -5.15 4.79 -0.33
CA TYR A 76 -5.82 4.57 -1.62
C TYR A 76 -5.86 3.09 -1.98
N ALA A 77 -4.78 2.36 -1.79
CA ALA A 77 -4.73 0.94 -2.07
C ALA A 77 -5.75 0.18 -1.22
N PHE A 78 -5.88 0.54 0.05
CA PHE A 78 -6.87 -0.05 0.94
C PHE A 78 -8.29 0.27 0.49
N VAL A 79 -8.56 1.53 0.11
CA VAL A 79 -9.88 1.95 -0.36
C VAL A 79 -10.27 1.20 -1.62
N PHE A 80 -9.38 1.07 -2.60
CA PHE A 80 -9.67 0.30 -3.80
C PHE A 80 -9.90 -1.17 -3.50
N GLY A 81 -9.12 -1.75 -2.59
CA GLY A 81 -9.36 -3.11 -2.12
C GLY A 81 -10.73 -3.27 -1.48
N LEU A 82 -11.13 -2.29 -0.69
CA LEU A 82 -12.43 -2.28 -0.03
C LEU A 82 -13.58 -2.17 -1.05
N ILE A 83 -13.41 -1.33 -2.06
CA ILE A 83 -14.37 -1.21 -3.16
C ILE A 83 -14.52 -2.57 -3.86
N ALA A 84 -13.41 -3.21 -4.18
CA ALA A 84 -13.43 -4.54 -4.80
C ALA A 84 -14.13 -5.56 -3.90
N PHE A 85 -13.92 -5.48 -2.59
CA PHE A 85 -14.59 -6.34 -1.62
C PHE A 85 -16.11 -6.21 -1.67
N PHE A 86 -16.62 -4.98 -1.70
CA PHE A 86 -18.04 -4.73 -1.68
C PHE A 86 -18.72 -4.95 -3.04
N LEU A 87 -17.98 -4.82 -4.13
CA LEU A 87 -18.54 -5.01 -5.47
C LEU A 87 -18.49 -6.46 -5.97
N SER A 88 -17.79 -7.33 -5.27
CA SER A 88 -17.72 -8.74 -5.70
C SER A 88 -18.79 -9.65 -5.13
#